data_328be40240355566f0cf551e5bc5c1ff
#
_entry.id   328be40240355566f0cf551e5bc5c1ff
#
_cell.length_a   1.000
_cell.length_b   1.000
_cell.length_c   1.000
_cell.angle_alpha   90.00
_cell.angle_beta   90.00
_cell.angle_gamma   90.00
#
_symmetry.space_group_name_H-M   'P 1'
#
loop_
_entity.id
_entity.type
_entity.pdbx_description
1 polymer ?
#
loop_
_entity_poly.entity_id
_entity_poly.type
_entity_poly.pdbx_seq_one_letter_code
_entity_poly.pdbx_strand_id
1 'polypeptide(L)'
;RASKGVYRGVAPKSELIVVKLGNPRAEGFPRTTELMQGIDYCIKTAVRLGKPLALNLSFGNNYGSHDGESLLEFYLDTVAVIGRNVICVGTGNEGNKATHTSGVLGNSNEVVPLQIGDYERSINLQIWKQYVDEIEFSLEHPNGEVAGPFREELGIQRFRLGDTKILIYYGEPKPFSTAQEIYLDFIPVNTYVDTGVWKINLIPKKVVDGTYDMWLPSGSVLNQGTRFLYPMPETTLTIPSTAQKVVSVGAYDSRYQAVADFSGRGYTRENRLVKPDIAAPGVNIMTTAVGGGYRTQSGTSFATPFVTGSAALLMEFGIVRGNDPYLYGEKVKAYLIRGARHLLIEPYPNQLLGWGALCLKNSIP
;
A
#
# COMPACT_ATOMS: atom_id res chain seq x y z
N ARG A 1 18.37 -18.46 -13.95
CA ARG A 1 19.41 -19.36 -14.57
C ARG A 1 18.89 -20.00 -15.87
N ALA A 2 17.58 -20.03 -16.10
CA ALA A 2 16.98 -20.63 -17.28
C ALA A 2 17.35 -19.94 -18.61
N SER A 3 17.76 -18.67 -18.57
CA SER A 3 18.10 -17.86 -19.75
C SER A 3 19.50 -18.07 -20.31
N LYS A 4 20.27 -19.02 -19.81
CA LYS A 4 21.69 -19.21 -20.15
C LYS A 4 22.55 -17.92 -20.03
N GLY A 5 22.15 -17.02 -19.12
CA GLY A 5 22.81 -15.73 -18.86
C GLY A 5 22.31 -14.54 -19.65
N VAL A 6 21.34 -14.70 -20.55
CA VAL A 6 20.73 -13.59 -21.31
C VAL A 6 19.94 -12.66 -20.38
N TYR A 7 19.13 -13.22 -19.49
CA TYR A 7 18.39 -12.47 -18.45
C TYR A 7 18.95 -12.84 -17.07
N ARG A 8 19.34 -11.82 -16.31
CA ARG A 8 19.93 -12.00 -14.98
C ARG A 8 19.20 -11.14 -13.97
N GLY A 9 18.91 -11.73 -12.79
CA GLY A 9 18.49 -10.96 -11.62
C GLY A 9 19.63 -10.13 -11.03
N VAL A 10 19.30 -9.18 -10.16
CA VAL A 10 20.27 -8.27 -9.52
C VAL A 10 21.26 -9.05 -8.65
N ALA A 11 20.79 -10.02 -7.87
CA ALA A 11 21.62 -10.89 -7.01
C ALA A 11 21.55 -12.35 -7.48
N PRO A 12 22.20 -12.72 -8.61
CA PRO A 12 21.99 -14.00 -9.27
C PRO A 12 22.59 -15.21 -8.53
N LYS A 13 23.41 -14.97 -7.52
CA LYS A 13 24.01 -16.02 -6.68
C LYS A 13 23.30 -16.21 -5.35
N SER A 14 22.30 -15.40 -5.02
CA SER A 14 21.53 -15.55 -3.80
C SER A 14 20.78 -16.88 -3.78
N GLU A 15 20.71 -17.49 -2.61
CA GLU A 15 19.77 -18.56 -2.33
C GLU A 15 18.36 -17.98 -2.19
N LEU A 16 17.34 -18.75 -2.53
CA LEU A 16 15.95 -18.29 -2.53
C LEU A 16 15.12 -19.08 -1.54
N ILE A 17 14.37 -18.35 -0.72
CA ILE A 17 13.25 -18.87 0.05
C ILE A 17 11.98 -18.37 -0.66
N VAL A 18 11.12 -19.29 -1.08
CA VAL A 18 9.83 -18.95 -1.72
C VAL A 18 8.72 -19.48 -0.83
N VAL A 19 7.89 -18.58 -0.33
CA VAL A 19 6.75 -18.92 0.53
C VAL A 19 5.46 -18.75 -0.26
N LYS A 20 4.73 -19.85 -0.42
CA LYS A 20 3.36 -19.81 -0.94
C LYS A 20 2.40 -19.59 0.22
N LEU A 21 1.68 -18.47 0.19
CA LEU A 21 0.66 -18.14 1.18
C LEU A 21 -0.67 -18.76 0.77
N GLY A 22 -1.21 -19.64 1.61
CA GLY A 22 -2.53 -20.25 1.49
C GLY A 22 -2.93 -20.80 0.12
N ASN A 23 -4.20 -21.12 -0.04
CA ASN A 23 -4.80 -21.33 -1.35
C ASN A 23 -5.41 -20.00 -1.82
N PRO A 24 -5.22 -19.62 -3.11
CA PRO A 24 -5.89 -18.45 -3.62
C PRO A 24 -7.40 -18.63 -3.44
N ARG A 25 -8.02 -17.73 -2.70
CA ARG A 25 -9.46 -17.61 -2.65
C ARG A 25 -9.90 -16.87 -3.91
N ALA A 26 -11.11 -17.15 -4.38
CA ALA A 26 -11.66 -16.50 -5.56
C ALA A 26 -11.73 -14.97 -5.42
N GLU A 27 -11.72 -14.47 -4.19
CA GLU A 27 -11.89 -13.06 -3.84
C GLU A 27 -10.88 -12.68 -2.75
N GLY A 28 -9.63 -12.41 -3.07
CA GLY A 28 -8.87 -11.75 -2.06
C GLY A 28 -7.41 -12.10 -1.86
N PHE A 29 -6.81 -11.18 -1.18
CA PHE A 29 -5.46 -11.22 -0.68
C PHE A 29 -5.32 -12.28 0.44
N PRO A 30 -4.09 -12.78 0.70
CA PRO A 30 -3.80 -13.58 1.88
C PRO A 30 -4.23 -12.86 3.16
N ARG A 31 -4.63 -13.62 4.15
CA ARG A 31 -4.90 -13.02 5.47
C ARG A 31 -3.63 -12.40 6.03
N THR A 32 -3.76 -11.29 6.74
CA THR A 32 -2.65 -10.62 7.42
C THR A 32 -1.83 -11.57 8.28
N THR A 33 -2.50 -12.49 9.00
CA THR A 33 -1.83 -13.51 9.83
C THR A 33 -1.04 -14.53 9.01
N GLU A 34 -1.52 -14.93 7.82
CA GLU A 34 -0.79 -15.83 6.92
C GLU A 34 0.48 -15.15 6.40
N LEU A 35 0.41 -13.85 6.09
CA LEU A 35 1.56 -13.06 5.68
C LEU A 35 2.59 -12.96 6.81
N MET A 36 2.15 -12.65 8.05
CA MET A 36 3.02 -12.60 9.22
C MET A 36 3.71 -13.94 9.47
N GLN A 37 3.00 -15.07 9.35
CA GLN A 37 3.58 -16.41 9.48
C GLN A 37 4.61 -16.70 8.38
N GLY A 38 4.35 -16.28 7.14
CA GLY A 38 5.30 -16.42 6.03
C GLY A 38 6.59 -15.65 6.26
N ILE A 39 6.50 -14.43 6.79
CA ILE A 39 7.64 -13.58 7.14
C ILE A 39 8.44 -14.22 8.28
N ASP A 40 7.77 -14.67 9.35
CA ASP A 40 8.40 -15.35 10.48
C ASP A 40 9.17 -16.59 10.03
N TYR A 41 8.57 -17.39 9.13
CA TYR A 41 9.24 -18.56 8.54
C TYR A 41 10.52 -18.18 7.79
N CYS A 42 10.49 -17.11 6.99
CA CYS A 42 11.68 -16.63 6.28
C CYS A 42 12.79 -16.20 7.24
N ILE A 43 12.45 -15.41 8.28
CA ILE A 43 13.39 -14.91 9.27
C ILE A 43 14.02 -16.07 10.06
N LYS A 44 13.20 -16.98 10.59
CA LYS A 44 13.67 -18.16 11.33
C LYS A 44 14.57 -19.07 10.47
N THR A 45 14.23 -19.21 9.19
CA THR A 45 15.04 -19.99 8.26
C THR A 45 16.38 -19.34 8.00
N ALA A 46 16.43 -18.02 7.79
CA ALA A 46 17.68 -17.29 7.60
C ALA A 46 18.58 -17.36 8.85
N VAL A 47 17.99 -17.16 10.04
CA VAL A 47 18.71 -17.30 11.33
C VAL A 47 19.30 -18.70 11.49
N ARG A 48 18.51 -19.76 11.22
CA ARG A 48 18.99 -21.16 11.28
C ARG A 48 20.14 -21.43 10.32
N LEU A 49 20.12 -20.80 9.15
CA LEU A 49 21.18 -20.94 8.14
C LEU A 49 22.38 -20.01 8.40
N GLY A 50 22.31 -19.13 9.39
CA GLY A 50 23.36 -18.16 9.70
C GLY A 50 23.57 -17.11 8.58
N LYS A 51 22.56 -16.86 7.73
CA LYS A 51 22.64 -15.99 6.56
C LYS A 51 21.84 -14.70 6.73
N PRO A 52 22.30 -13.57 6.17
CA PRO A 52 21.47 -12.38 6.07
C PRO A 52 20.31 -12.60 5.11
N LEU A 53 19.19 -11.90 5.36
CA LEU A 53 17.95 -12.02 4.61
C LEU A 53 17.55 -10.69 3.97
N ALA A 54 17.36 -10.67 2.67
CA ALA A 54 16.63 -9.61 1.97
C ALA A 54 15.26 -10.15 1.56
N LEU A 55 14.20 -9.62 2.17
CA LEU A 55 12.83 -10.09 2.02
C LEU A 55 12.08 -9.17 1.05
N ASN A 56 11.41 -9.74 0.05
CA ASN A 56 10.62 -9.04 -0.96
C ASN A 56 9.13 -9.23 -0.70
N LEU A 57 8.41 -8.15 -0.49
CA LEU A 57 6.95 -8.12 -0.41
C LEU A 57 6.39 -7.32 -1.59
N SER A 58 6.01 -8.02 -2.65
CA SER A 58 5.27 -7.43 -3.78
C SER A 58 3.77 -7.62 -3.55
N PHE A 59 3.30 -7.18 -2.38
CA PHE A 59 1.95 -7.32 -1.88
C PHE A 59 1.50 -6.00 -1.25
N GLY A 60 0.23 -5.64 -1.44
CA GLY A 60 -0.37 -4.49 -0.78
C GLY A 60 -1.88 -4.42 -1.02
N ASN A 61 -2.56 -3.72 -0.12
CA ASN A 61 -3.98 -3.41 -0.22
C ASN A 61 -4.26 -2.03 0.40
N ASN A 62 -5.50 -1.56 0.30
CA ASN A 62 -5.90 -0.24 0.83
C ASN A 62 -6.59 -0.34 2.21
N TYR A 63 -6.51 -1.49 2.91
CA TYR A 63 -7.20 -1.65 4.20
C TYR A 63 -6.35 -1.15 5.36
N GLY A 64 -6.70 0.01 5.90
CA GLY A 64 -6.09 0.60 7.09
C GLY A 64 -5.89 2.11 6.98
N SER A 65 -5.24 2.69 7.97
CA SER A 65 -5.09 4.14 8.18
C SER A 65 -4.04 4.82 7.28
N HIS A 66 -3.23 4.09 6.55
CA HIS A 66 -2.13 4.58 5.69
C HIS A 66 -1.10 5.49 6.40
N ASP A 67 -0.96 5.32 7.71
CA ASP A 67 -0.03 6.04 8.60
C ASP A 67 1.15 5.19 9.07
N GLY A 68 1.15 3.88 8.75
CA GLY A 68 2.18 2.93 9.19
C GLY A 68 1.84 2.25 10.52
N GLU A 69 0.62 2.40 11.04
CA GLU A 69 0.21 1.95 12.38
C GLU A 69 -0.74 0.74 12.35
N SER A 70 -0.89 0.06 11.22
CA SER A 70 -1.62 -1.20 11.21
C SER A 70 -0.86 -2.31 11.97
N LEU A 71 -1.58 -3.31 12.46
CA LEU A 71 -0.96 -4.44 13.17
C LEU A 71 0.13 -5.14 12.34
N LEU A 72 -0.07 -5.26 11.02
CA LEU A 72 0.93 -5.82 10.12
C LEU A 72 2.17 -4.93 10.03
N GLU A 73 1.99 -3.62 9.93
CA GLU A 73 3.09 -2.66 9.83
C GLU A 73 3.90 -2.59 11.11
N PHE A 74 3.22 -2.59 12.25
CA PHE A 74 3.88 -2.68 13.55
C PHE A 74 4.69 -3.98 13.70
N TYR A 75 4.15 -5.10 13.22
CA TYR A 75 4.88 -6.37 13.17
C TYR A 75 6.12 -6.28 12.28
N LEU A 76 5.99 -5.71 11.06
CA LEU A 76 7.11 -5.53 10.14
C LEU A 76 8.22 -4.65 10.74
N ASP A 77 7.85 -3.54 11.37
CA ASP A 77 8.79 -2.65 12.03
C ASP A 77 9.51 -3.32 13.21
N THR A 78 8.79 -4.16 13.93
CA THR A 78 9.36 -4.96 15.02
C THR A 78 10.37 -5.99 14.49
N VAL A 79 10.02 -6.73 13.45
CA VAL A 79 10.93 -7.77 12.93
C VAL A 79 12.06 -7.20 12.09
N ALA A 80 11.92 -6.01 11.51
CA ALA A 80 12.97 -5.33 10.76
C ALA A 80 14.20 -5.00 11.61
N VAL A 81 14.04 -4.87 12.94
CA VAL A 81 15.17 -4.62 13.86
C VAL A 81 15.80 -5.91 14.40
N ILE A 82 15.19 -7.06 14.15
CA ILE A 82 15.68 -8.34 14.63
C ILE A 82 16.72 -8.91 13.66
N GLY A 83 17.98 -8.65 13.94
CA GLY A 83 19.07 -9.31 13.26
C GLY A 83 19.41 -8.78 11.86
N ARG A 84 19.91 -9.67 11.02
CA ARG A 84 20.51 -9.36 9.72
C ARG A 84 19.46 -9.48 8.62
N ASN A 85 18.40 -8.70 8.70
CA ASN A 85 17.37 -8.71 7.66
C ASN A 85 17.02 -7.30 7.17
N VAL A 86 16.53 -7.22 5.94
CA VAL A 86 15.94 -6.02 5.35
C VAL A 86 14.66 -6.42 4.63
N ILE A 87 13.61 -5.63 4.78
CA ILE A 87 12.29 -5.88 4.19
C ILE A 87 12.02 -4.78 3.16
N CYS A 88 11.81 -5.17 1.90
CA CYS A 88 11.47 -4.27 0.81
C CYS A 88 10.01 -4.51 0.40
N VAL A 89 9.23 -3.43 0.30
CA VAL A 89 7.78 -3.47 0.03
C VAL A 89 7.45 -2.55 -1.14
N GLY A 90 6.67 -3.05 -2.12
CA GLY A 90 6.18 -2.22 -3.21
C GLY A 90 5.08 -1.27 -2.74
N THR A 91 5.07 -0.03 -3.25
CA THR A 91 4.11 1.01 -2.86
C THR A 91 2.70 0.80 -3.39
N GLY A 92 2.48 -0.24 -4.21
CA GLY A 92 1.20 -0.48 -4.86
C GLY A 92 1.04 0.24 -6.20
N ASN A 93 -0.07 -0.03 -6.87
CA ASN A 93 -0.34 0.46 -8.22
C ASN A 93 -1.61 1.34 -8.26
N GLU A 94 -1.86 2.09 -7.20
CA GLU A 94 -3.09 2.85 -6.98
C GLU A 94 -2.98 4.32 -7.44
N GLY A 95 -1.81 4.82 -7.81
CA GLY A 95 -1.55 6.22 -8.12
C GLY A 95 -2.45 6.83 -9.21
N ASN A 96 -3.02 6.01 -10.10
CA ASN A 96 -3.94 6.45 -11.16
C ASN A 96 -5.30 5.73 -11.14
N LYS A 97 -5.66 5.08 -10.02
CA LYS A 97 -6.89 4.26 -9.94
C LYS A 97 -8.11 5.01 -9.44
N ALA A 98 -7.93 6.24 -8.95
CA ALA A 98 -9.02 7.04 -8.38
C ALA A 98 -9.74 6.34 -7.21
N THR A 99 -9.01 5.54 -6.44
CA THR A 99 -9.50 4.78 -5.29
C THR A 99 -9.33 5.52 -3.97
N HIS A 100 -8.77 6.72 -3.99
CA HIS A 100 -8.56 7.59 -2.84
C HIS A 100 -9.11 8.99 -3.08
N THR A 101 -9.67 9.58 -2.05
CA THR A 101 -10.01 11.01 -1.97
C THR A 101 -9.81 11.51 -0.55
N SER A 102 -9.54 12.78 -0.40
CA SER A 102 -9.36 13.43 0.91
C SER A 102 -9.83 14.86 0.90
N GLY A 103 -10.07 15.41 2.08
CA GLY A 103 -10.48 16.80 2.25
C GLY A 103 -10.27 17.31 3.67
N VAL A 104 -10.66 18.54 3.89
CA VAL A 104 -10.70 19.17 5.21
C VAL A 104 -12.10 19.71 5.44
N LEU A 105 -12.89 19.00 6.24
CA LEU A 105 -14.25 19.37 6.57
C LEU A 105 -14.24 20.60 7.49
N GLY A 106 -14.91 21.65 7.04
CA GLY A 106 -15.14 22.85 7.84
C GLY A 106 -16.46 22.78 8.63
N ASN A 107 -17.12 23.93 8.79
CA ASN A 107 -18.39 24.04 9.51
C ASN A 107 -19.62 23.81 8.61
N SER A 108 -19.45 23.51 7.34
CA SER A 108 -20.51 23.24 6.36
C SER A 108 -20.48 21.81 5.90
N ASN A 109 -21.64 21.27 5.53
CA ASN A 109 -21.74 19.95 4.94
C ASN A 109 -20.89 19.85 3.66
N GLU A 110 -20.29 18.70 3.47
CA GLU A 110 -19.51 18.37 2.27
C GLU A 110 -20.03 17.09 1.63
N VAL A 111 -20.07 17.08 0.30
CA VAL A 111 -20.55 15.93 -0.48
C VAL A 111 -19.40 15.29 -1.22
N VAL A 112 -19.15 14.02 -0.95
CA VAL A 112 -18.16 13.20 -1.65
C VAL A 112 -18.89 12.24 -2.59
N PRO A 113 -18.82 12.46 -3.93
CA PRO A 113 -19.47 11.59 -4.89
C PRO A 113 -18.58 10.38 -5.23
N LEU A 114 -19.20 9.20 -5.13
CA LEU A 114 -18.62 7.90 -5.44
C LEU A 114 -19.38 7.29 -6.62
N GLN A 115 -18.70 7.06 -7.75
CA GLN A 115 -19.25 6.28 -8.85
C GLN A 115 -19.06 4.79 -8.56
N ILE A 116 -20.15 4.04 -8.51
CA ILE A 116 -20.12 2.58 -8.54
C ILE A 116 -20.41 2.14 -9.97
N GLY A 117 -19.48 1.39 -10.57
CA GLY A 117 -19.58 0.85 -11.92
C GLY A 117 -20.47 -0.39 -11.99
N ASP A 118 -20.69 -0.90 -13.21
CA ASP A 118 -21.52 -2.08 -13.45
C ASP A 118 -20.85 -3.34 -12.88
N TYR A 119 -21.69 -4.28 -12.44
CA TYR A 119 -21.30 -5.63 -12.04
C TYR A 119 -20.45 -5.74 -10.77
N GLU A 120 -20.45 -4.73 -9.90
CA GLU A 120 -19.81 -4.85 -8.58
C GLU A 120 -20.59 -5.84 -7.71
N ARG A 121 -19.89 -6.88 -7.24
CA ARG A 121 -20.47 -7.91 -6.37
C ARG A 121 -20.47 -7.54 -4.90
N SER A 122 -19.53 -6.75 -4.51
CA SER A 122 -19.43 -6.11 -3.20
C SER A 122 -18.40 -5.00 -3.29
N ILE A 123 -18.57 -3.96 -2.52
CA ILE A 123 -17.60 -2.87 -2.40
C ILE A 123 -17.61 -2.40 -0.96
N ASN A 124 -16.44 -2.06 -0.45
CA ASN A 124 -16.36 -1.38 0.82
C ASN A 124 -15.74 0.00 0.66
N LEU A 125 -16.04 0.86 1.61
CA LEU A 125 -15.52 2.20 1.73
C LEU A 125 -14.99 2.38 3.14
N GLN A 126 -13.75 2.82 3.26
CA GLN A 126 -13.17 3.21 4.53
C GLN A 126 -13.07 4.73 4.57
N ILE A 127 -13.62 5.34 5.61
CA ILE A 127 -13.48 6.76 5.91
C ILE A 127 -12.61 6.86 7.16
N TRP A 128 -11.53 7.60 7.07
CA TRP A 128 -10.61 7.84 8.17
C TRP A 128 -10.62 9.31 8.54
N LYS A 129 -10.84 9.60 9.82
CA LYS A 129 -10.84 10.95 10.40
C LYS A 129 -10.12 10.95 11.73
N GLN A 130 -9.88 12.13 12.30
CA GLN A 130 -9.40 12.24 13.66
C GLN A 130 -10.51 11.88 14.65
N TYR A 131 -10.15 11.19 15.73
CA TYR A 131 -11.10 10.74 16.74
C TYR A 131 -11.77 11.91 17.48
N VAL A 132 -11.09 13.05 17.58
CA VAL A 132 -11.60 14.28 18.23
C VAL A 132 -12.69 14.99 17.45
N ASP A 133 -12.86 14.65 16.19
CA ASP A 133 -13.90 15.23 15.33
C ASP A 133 -15.20 14.42 15.45
N GLU A 134 -16.30 15.11 15.73
CA GLU A 134 -17.65 14.55 15.70
C GLU A 134 -18.27 14.83 14.34
N ILE A 135 -18.34 13.81 13.49
CA ILE A 135 -18.87 13.90 12.13
C ILE A 135 -19.95 12.84 11.97
N GLU A 136 -21.17 13.29 11.65
CA GLU A 136 -22.22 12.43 11.14
C GLU A 136 -22.12 12.37 9.62
N PHE A 137 -22.76 11.40 9.00
CA PHE A 137 -22.90 11.36 7.55
C PHE A 137 -24.23 10.75 7.12
N SER A 138 -24.65 11.07 5.91
CA SER A 138 -25.77 10.40 5.24
C SER A 138 -25.32 9.86 3.89
N LEU A 139 -26.02 8.84 3.41
CA LEU A 139 -25.81 8.26 2.10
C LEU A 139 -27.00 8.55 1.21
N GLU A 140 -26.73 9.07 0.01
CA GLU A 140 -27.72 9.26 -1.04
C GLU A 140 -27.47 8.23 -2.15
N HIS A 141 -28.47 7.43 -2.43
CA HIS A 141 -28.48 6.42 -3.48
C HIS A 141 -28.66 7.08 -4.86
N PRO A 142 -28.21 6.47 -5.96
CA PRO A 142 -28.39 7.02 -7.32
C PRO A 142 -29.83 7.30 -7.73
N ASN A 143 -30.82 6.65 -7.10
CA ASN A 143 -32.25 6.93 -7.33
C ASN A 143 -32.79 8.13 -6.53
N GLY A 144 -31.96 8.75 -5.65
CA GLY A 144 -32.33 9.88 -4.81
C GLY A 144 -32.81 9.51 -3.40
N GLU A 145 -32.93 8.22 -3.06
CA GLU A 145 -33.19 7.80 -1.68
C GLU A 145 -32.04 8.20 -0.76
N VAL A 146 -32.35 8.65 0.47
CA VAL A 146 -31.35 9.06 1.46
C VAL A 146 -31.54 8.28 2.75
N ALA A 147 -30.45 7.80 3.30
CA ALA A 147 -30.41 7.19 4.63
C ALA A 147 -29.43 7.94 5.55
N GLY A 148 -29.76 8.02 6.84
CA GLY A 148 -29.02 8.76 7.84
C GLY A 148 -29.76 10.01 8.33
N PRO A 149 -29.12 10.95 9.06
CA PRO A 149 -27.70 10.93 9.37
C PRO A 149 -27.31 9.79 10.32
N PHE A 150 -26.17 9.18 10.04
CA PHE A 150 -25.56 8.15 10.89
C PHE A 150 -24.58 8.82 11.83
N ARG A 151 -24.62 8.38 13.07
CA ARG A 151 -23.70 8.83 14.13
C ARG A 151 -22.93 7.64 14.70
N GLU A 152 -21.91 7.94 15.46
CA GLU A 152 -21.15 6.94 16.15
C GLU A 152 -22.04 6.14 17.11
N GLU A 153 -22.17 4.85 16.83
CA GLU A 153 -22.87 3.85 17.67
C GLU A 153 -22.04 2.58 17.73
N LEU A 154 -22.00 1.95 18.92
CA LEU A 154 -21.31 0.68 19.09
C LEU A 154 -21.99 -0.43 18.30
N GLY A 155 -21.19 -1.23 17.61
CA GLY A 155 -21.66 -2.35 16.82
C GLY A 155 -21.98 -1.99 15.38
N ILE A 156 -22.65 -2.90 14.67
CA ILE A 156 -22.93 -2.79 13.26
C ILE A 156 -24.33 -2.23 13.04
N GLN A 157 -24.41 -1.08 12.41
CA GLN A 157 -25.66 -0.51 11.92
C GLN A 157 -25.97 -1.14 10.55
N ARG A 158 -27.26 -1.44 10.30
CA ARG A 158 -27.70 -2.10 9.06
C ARG A 158 -28.92 -1.39 8.49
N PHE A 159 -28.89 -1.13 7.20
CA PHE A 159 -30.04 -0.57 6.48
C PHE A 159 -29.99 -0.97 5.01
N ARG A 160 -30.97 -0.52 4.23
CA ARG A 160 -31.07 -0.80 2.80
C ARG A 160 -31.41 0.48 2.07
N LEU A 161 -30.76 0.70 0.93
CA LEU A 161 -31.09 1.71 -0.06
C LEU A 161 -31.19 1.01 -1.43
N GLY A 162 -32.29 1.17 -2.13
CA GLY A 162 -32.54 0.42 -3.36
C GLY A 162 -32.41 -1.10 -3.17
N ASP A 163 -31.63 -1.74 -4.01
CA ASP A 163 -31.27 -3.17 -3.91
C ASP A 163 -29.88 -3.41 -3.30
N THR A 164 -29.38 -2.45 -2.55
CA THR A 164 -28.10 -2.55 -1.82
C THR A 164 -28.31 -2.50 -0.32
N LYS A 165 -27.79 -3.50 0.40
CA LYS A 165 -27.67 -3.50 1.86
C LYS A 165 -26.39 -2.78 2.23
N ILE A 166 -26.44 -1.93 3.25
CA ILE A 166 -25.30 -1.19 3.78
C ILE A 166 -25.06 -1.64 5.21
N LEU A 167 -23.83 -2.00 5.51
CA LEU A 167 -23.34 -2.18 6.87
C LEU A 167 -22.43 -1.01 7.19
N ILE A 168 -22.60 -0.41 8.38
CA ILE A 168 -21.72 0.63 8.89
C ILE A 168 -21.15 0.17 10.21
N TYR A 169 -19.84 0.36 10.36
CA TYR A 169 -19.12 0.13 11.58
C TYR A 169 -18.23 1.33 11.91
N TYR A 170 -18.39 1.90 13.09
CA TYR A 170 -17.46 2.89 13.63
C TYR A 170 -16.39 2.18 14.44
N GLY A 171 -15.14 2.37 14.06
CA GLY A 171 -13.99 1.77 14.74
C GLY A 171 -13.80 2.34 16.14
N GLU A 172 -13.44 1.47 17.08
CA GLU A 172 -13.06 1.86 18.44
C GLU A 172 -11.63 2.46 18.43
N PRO A 173 -11.34 3.37 19.39
CA PRO A 173 -10.02 3.97 19.48
C PRO A 173 -8.95 2.91 19.76
N LYS A 174 -7.81 3.08 19.10
CA LYS A 174 -6.64 2.23 19.29
C LYS A 174 -5.68 2.92 20.27
N PRO A 175 -4.94 2.15 21.09
CA PRO A 175 -4.04 2.74 22.10
C PRO A 175 -2.89 3.57 21.51
N PHE A 176 -2.63 3.44 20.21
CA PHE A 176 -1.47 4.00 19.52
C PHE A 176 -1.84 4.80 18.27
N SER A 177 -3.13 5.08 18.03
CA SER A 177 -3.57 5.92 16.91
C SER A 177 -4.70 6.83 17.35
N THR A 178 -4.67 8.08 16.88
CA THR A 178 -5.75 9.07 17.06
C THR A 178 -6.78 9.01 15.94
N ALA A 179 -6.53 8.18 14.94
CA ALA A 179 -7.40 8.02 13.79
C ALA A 179 -8.57 7.07 14.09
N GLN A 180 -9.76 7.47 13.65
CA GLN A 180 -10.97 6.66 13.69
C GLN A 180 -11.37 6.21 12.29
N GLU A 181 -11.61 4.92 12.15
CA GLU A 181 -12.20 4.34 10.96
C GLU A 181 -13.72 4.38 11.01
N ILE A 182 -14.35 4.74 9.90
CA ILE A 182 -15.76 4.43 9.64
C ILE A 182 -15.75 3.51 8.42
N TYR A 183 -16.16 2.27 8.63
CA TYR A 183 -16.19 1.24 7.59
C TYR A 183 -17.60 1.03 7.07
N LEU A 184 -17.78 1.12 5.77
CA LEU A 184 -19.02 0.85 5.09
C LEU A 184 -18.85 -0.37 4.16
N ASP A 185 -19.82 -1.27 4.18
CA ASP A 185 -19.85 -2.42 3.28
C ASP A 185 -21.16 -2.40 2.47
N PHE A 186 -21.03 -2.35 1.14
CA PHE A 186 -22.14 -2.34 0.18
C PHE A 186 -22.32 -3.77 -0.33
N ILE A 187 -23.42 -4.39 0.07
CA ILE A 187 -23.74 -5.79 -0.21
C ILE A 187 -24.99 -5.82 -1.08
N PRO A 188 -24.94 -6.43 -2.26
CA PRO A 188 -26.12 -6.53 -3.11
C PRO A 188 -27.20 -7.40 -2.46
N VAL A 189 -28.47 -7.03 -2.62
CA VAL A 189 -29.61 -7.89 -2.28
C VAL A 189 -29.70 -9.05 -3.29
N ASN A 190 -29.43 -8.75 -4.54
CA ASN A 190 -29.44 -9.72 -5.64
C ASN A 190 -27.99 -10.12 -6.02
N THR A 191 -27.56 -9.79 -7.23
CA THR A 191 -26.24 -10.22 -7.75
C THR A 191 -25.18 -9.11 -7.69
N TYR A 192 -25.61 -7.86 -7.88
CA TYR A 192 -24.71 -6.69 -8.00
C TYR A 192 -25.21 -5.54 -7.15
N VAL A 193 -24.27 -4.73 -6.69
CA VAL A 193 -24.53 -3.44 -6.01
C VAL A 193 -25.15 -2.46 -7.01
N ASP A 194 -26.05 -1.61 -6.55
CA ASP A 194 -26.70 -0.64 -7.42
C ASP A 194 -25.69 0.33 -8.03
N THR A 195 -25.68 0.37 -9.36
CA THR A 195 -24.78 1.18 -10.18
C THR A 195 -25.18 2.65 -10.19
N GLY A 196 -24.24 3.55 -10.27
CA GLY A 196 -24.46 4.99 -10.40
C GLY A 196 -23.65 5.82 -9.42
N VAL A 197 -24.01 7.09 -9.32
CA VAL A 197 -23.34 8.03 -8.41
C VAL A 197 -24.01 8.01 -7.05
N TRP A 198 -23.32 7.43 -6.10
CA TRP A 198 -23.63 7.50 -4.68
C TRP A 198 -23.02 8.76 -4.09
N LYS A 199 -23.67 9.39 -3.11
CA LYS A 199 -23.11 10.57 -2.44
C LYS A 199 -22.98 10.30 -0.94
N ILE A 200 -21.79 10.54 -0.43
CA ILE A 200 -21.50 10.54 0.99
C ILE A 200 -21.56 11.99 1.45
N ASN A 201 -22.59 12.35 2.22
CA ASN A 201 -22.77 13.70 2.74
C ASN A 201 -22.20 13.76 4.14
N LEU A 202 -21.05 14.38 4.32
CA LEU A 202 -20.41 14.61 5.62
C LEU A 202 -21.08 15.79 6.32
N ILE A 203 -21.46 15.61 7.58
CA ILE A 203 -22.22 16.56 8.39
C ILE A 203 -21.42 16.88 9.65
N PRO A 204 -20.73 18.04 9.72
CA PRO A 204 -19.94 18.39 10.88
C PRO A 204 -20.82 18.69 12.09
N LYS A 205 -20.46 18.15 13.26
CA LYS A 205 -21.06 18.46 14.56
C LYS A 205 -20.08 19.22 15.44
N LYS A 206 -18.86 18.72 15.54
CA LYS A 206 -17.75 19.38 16.23
C LYS A 206 -16.48 19.04 15.49
N VAL A 207 -15.88 20.02 14.87
CA VAL A 207 -14.67 19.86 14.08
C VAL A 207 -13.52 20.54 14.80
N VAL A 208 -12.46 19.79 15.05
CA VAL A 208 -11.22 20.25 15.69
C VAL A 208 -10.08 20.25 14.67
N ASP A 209 -9.91 19.16 13.93
CA ASP A 209 -8.94 19.00 12.86
C ASP A 209 -9.63 19.07 11.48
N GLY A 210 -10.65 18.25 11.28
CA GLY A 210 -11.47 18.21 10.07
C GLY A 210 -10.88 17.41 8.93
N THR A 211 -9.62 16.96 9.02
CA THR A 211 -9.02 16.13 7.95
C THR A 211 -9.71 14.80 7.83
N TYR A 212 -10.04 14.41 6.61
CA TYR A 212 -10.54 13.09 6.32
C TYR A 212 -9.92 12.52 5.06
N ASP A 213 -9.82 11.21 5.03
CA ASP A 213 -9.41 10.43 3.86
C ASP A 213 -10.41 9.30 3.63
N MET A 214 -10.64 8.95 2.38
CA MET A 214 -11.51 7.83 2.00
C MET A 214 -10.81 6.92 1.02
N TRP A 215 -10.84 5.62 1.29
CA TRP A 215 -10.29 4.59 0.39
C TRP A 215 -11.34 3.58 -0.03
N LEU A 216 -11.31 3.24 -1.31
CA LEU A 216 -11.94 2.06 -1.87
C LEU A 216 -10.96 0.88 -1.83
N PRO A 217 -11.42 -0.36 -2.09
CA PRO A 217 -10.54 -1.48 -2.36
C PRO A 217 -9.53 -1.15 -3.46
N SER A 218 -8.44 -1.92 -3.53
CA SER A 218 -7.46 -1.78 -4.61
C SER A 218 -8.13 -1.84 -5.98
N GLY A 219 -7.76 -0.93 -6.87
CA GLY A 219 -8.33 -0.83 -8.22
C GLY A 219 -8.19 -2.10 -9.06
N SER A 220 -7.34 -3.03 -8.63
CA SER A 220 -7.20 -4.35 -9.26
C SER A 220 -8.35 -5.32 -8.96
N VAL A 221 -9.15 -5.06 -7.92
CA VAL A 221 -10.31 -5.89 -7.53
C VAL A 221 -11.65 -5.22 -7.82
N LEU A 222 -11.64 -3.94 -8.16
CA LEU A 222 -12.81 -3.18 -8.57
C LEU A 222 -13.10 -3.37 -10.05
N ASN A 223 -14.37 -3.30 -10.41
CA ASN A 223 -14.79 -3.26 -11.80
C ASN A 223 -14.51 -1.89 -12.43
N GLN A 224 -14.46 -1.87 -13.76
CA GLN A 224 -14.23 -0.66 -14.51
C GLN A 224 -15.34 0.38 -14.23
N GLY A 225 -14.93 1.60 -13.88
CA GLY A 225 -15.84 2.69 -13.59
C GLY A 225 -16.10 2.94 -12.11
N THR A 226 -15.79 2.01 -11.21
CA THR A 226 -15.88 2.23 -9.76
C THR A 226 -14.72 3.10 -9.29
N ARG A 227 -15.03 4.31 -8.81
CA ARG A 227 -14.02 5.31 -8.44
C ARG A 227 -14.63 6.51 -7.73
N PHE A 228 -13.83 7.27 -7.03
CA PHE A 228 -14.22 8.63 -6.66
C PHE A 228 -14.26 9.55 -7.88
N LEU A 229 -15.22 10.48 -7.92
CA LEU A 229 -15.31 11.45 -9.03
C LEU A 229 -14.32 12.61 -8.88
N TYR A 230 -13.90 12.89 -7.65
CA TYR A 230 -12.83 13.85 -7.33
C TYR A 230 -11.71 13.15 -6.55
N PRO A 231 -10.91 12.32 -7.25
CA PRO A 231 -9.87 11.54 -6.58
C PRO A 231 -8.65 12.41 -6.25
N MET A 232 -7.97 12.05 -5.17
CA MET A 232 -6.64 12.57 -4.81
C MET A 232 -5.59 11.52 -5.13
N PRO A 233 -4.59 11.82 -5.96
CA PRO A 233 -3.56 10.85 -6.34
C PRO A 233 -2.48 10.66 -5.27
N GLU A 234 -2.36 11.58 -4.33
CA GLU A 234 -1.47 11.50 -3.16
C GLU A 234 -2.02 10.53 -2.12
N THR A 235 -1.16 10.06 -1.22
CA THR A 235 -1.49 9.12 -0.13
C THR A 235 -2.12 7.80 -0.66
N THR A 236 -1.63 7.36 -1.81
CA THR A 236 -2.06 6.12 -2.49
C THR A 236 -1.08 4.96 -2.31
N LEU A 237 -0.22 5.06 -1.30
CA LEU A 237 0.65 3.95 -0.86
C LEU A 237 -0.21 2.82 -0.31
N THR A 238 -0.02 1.59 -0.79
CA THR A 238 -0.73 0.44 -0.23
C THR A 238 -0.06 -0.06 1.06
N ILE A 239 -0.86 -0.57 1.98
CA ILE A 239 -0.37 -1.23 3.18
C ILE A 239 0.16 -2.62 2.81
N PRO A 240 1.40 -3.00 3.27
CA PRO A 240 2.16 -2.37 4.35
C PRO A 240 3.35 -1.50 3.92
N SER A 241 3.32 -0.84 2.77
CA SER A 241 4.45 -0.02 2.33
C SER A 241 4.61 1.28 3.14
N THR A 242 3.63 1.64 3.94
CA THR A 242 3.64 2.78 4.86
C THR A 242 4.38 2.49 6.17
N ALA A 243 4.72 1.23 6.47
CA ALA A 243 5.56 0.88 7.62
C ALA A 243 6.89 1.65 7.64
N GLN A 244 7.35 2.05 8.84
CA GLN A 244 8.45 3.00 8.97
C GLN A 244 9.81 2.41 8.60
N LYS A 245 10.09 1.18 9.05
CA LYS A 245 11.42 0.56 8.95
C LYS A 245 11.65 -0.26 7.69
N VAL A 246 10.59 -0.59 6.98
CA VAL A 246 10.72 -1.23 5.67
C VAL A 246 11.26 -0.26 4.62
N VAL A 247 11.85 -0.78 3.56
CA VAL A 247 12.21 -0.01 2.37
C VAL A 247 11.01 -0.03 1.43
N SER A 248 10.26 1.06 1.35
CA SER A 248 9.15 1.18 0.41
C SER A 248 9.63 1.63 -0.96
N VAL A 249 9.15 0.94 -2.00
CA VAL A 249 9.71 1.03 -3.34
C VAL A 249 8.65 1.49 -4.33
N GLY A 250 8.84 2.70 -4.87
CA GLY A 250 8.08 3.24 -5.99
C GLY A 250 8.60 2.75 -7.35
N ALA A 251 7.85 3.01 -8.40
CA ALA A 251 8.18 2.61 -9.76
C ALA A 251 8.40 3.82 -10.68
N TYR A 252 9.40 3.71 -11.56
CA TYR A 252 9.61 4.66 -12.66
C TYR A 252 9.88 3.94 -13.98
N ASP A 253 9.64 4.62 -15.10
CA ASP A 253 10.05 4.17 -16.43
C ASP A 253 11.51 4.55 -16.67
N SER A 254 12.38 3.55 -16.79
CA SER A 254 13.81 3.76 -16.97
C SER A 254 14.19 4.31 -18.37
N ARG A 255 13.30 4.19 -19.37
CA ARG A 255 13.54 4.71 -20.72
C ARG A 255 13.39 6.22 -20.78
N TYR A 256 12.34 6.71 -20.13
CA TYR A 256 11.99 8.14 -20.11
C TYR A 256 12.44 8.85 -18.84
N GLN A 257 12.93 8.10 -17.84
CA GLN A 257 13.26 8.59 -16.50
C GLN A 257 12.07 9.34 -15.84
N ALA A 258 10.87 8.87 -16.12
CA ALA A 258 9.61 9.43 -15.66
C ALA A 258 8.97 8.53 -14.59
N VAL A 259 8.25 9.12 -13.65
CA VAL A 259 7.43 8.38 -12.68
C VAL A 259 6.43 7.49 -13.43
N ALA A 260 6.24 6.26 -12.96
CA ALA A 260 5.17 5.43 -13.49
C ALA A 260 3.81 5.90 -12.90
N ASP A 261 2.85 6.23 -13.75
CA ASP A 261 1.56 6.82 -13.35
C ASP A 261 0.82 6.01 -12.29
N PHE A 262 0.94 4.68 -12.37
CA PHE A 262 0.32 3.76 -11.42
C PHE A 262 1.02 3.71 -10.05
N SER A 263 2.28 4.16 -9.95
CA SER A 263 3.05 4.02 -8.70
C SER A 263 2.34 4.70 -7.54
N GLY A 264 2.17 3.97 -6.44
CA GLY A 264 1.62 4.54 -5.21
C GLY A 264 2.45 5.74 -4.74
N ARG A 265 1.77 6.80 -4.32
CA ARG A 265 2.36 8.09 -3.98
C ARG A 265 2.20 8.38 -2.49
N GLY A 266 3.23 8.97 -1.92
CA GLY A 266 3.24 9.46 -0.52
C GLY A 266 2.57 10.83 -0.39
N TYR A 267 2.66 11.48 0.74
CA TYR A 267 3.32 10.95 1.94
C TYR A 267 2.42 9.94 2.67
N THR A 268 2.88 9.40 3.82
CA THR A 268 1.98 8.70 4.72
C THR A 268 0.94 9.67 5.27
N ARG A 269 -0.22 9.18 5.68
CA ARG A 269 -1.37 10.00 6.07
C ARG A 269 -1.00 11.01 7.17
N GLU A 270 -0.97 10.70 8.40
CA GLU A 270 -0.86 11.67 9.50
C GLU A 270 0.55 12.21 9.75
N ASN A 271 1.49 11.30 9.92
CA ASN A 271 2.86 11.65 10.27
C ASN A 271 3.70 12.16 9.07
N ARG A 272 3.13 12.14 7.87
CA ARG A 272 3.71 12.63 6.62
C ARG A 272 5.15 12.16 6.38
N LEU A 273 5.45 10.92 6.74
CA LEU A 273 6.74 10.31 6.44
C LEU A 273 6.99 10.30 4.93
N VAL A 274 8.22 10.56 4.57
CA VAL A 274 8.63 10.46 3.18
C VAL A 274 8.59 9.01 2.74
N LYS A 275 7.61 8.70 1.90
CA LYS A 275 7.42 7.44 1.20
C LYS A 275 6.99 7.75 -0.25
N PRO A 276 7.42 6.95 -1.24
CA PRO A 276 8.34 5.82 -1.12
C PRO A 276 9.69 6.23 -0.51
N ASP A 277 10.47 5.26 -0.01
CA ASP A 277 11.85 5.56 0.40
C ASP A 277 12.74 5.73 -0.84
N ILE A 278 12.51 4.90 -1.87
CA ILE A 278 13.32 4.88 -3.10
C ILE A 278 12.46 4.40 -4.27
N ALA A 279 12.82 4.76 -5.48
CA ALA A 279 12.19 4.24 -6.69
C ALA A 279 13.15 3.35 -7.50
N ALA A 280 12.57 2.37 -8.21
CA ALA A 280 13.33 1.50 -9.10
C ALA A 280 12.57 1.31 -10.44
N PRO A 281 13.23 0.80 -11.51
CA PRO A 281 12.55 0.52 -12.76
C PRO A 281 11.37 -0.43 -12.57
N GLY A 282 10.16 -0.02 -12.99
CA GLY A 282 8.94 -0.79 -12.82
C GLY A 282 8.06 -0.88 -14.06
N VAL A 283 8.52 -0.35 -15.19
CA VAL A 283 7.76 -0.34 -16.45
C VAL A 283 8.45 -1.21 -17.50
N ASN A 284 7.70 -2.14 -18.09
CA ASN A 284 8.16 -3.08 -19.12
C ASN A 284 9.38 -3.92 -18.68
N ILE A 285 9.33 -4.42 -17.46
CA ILE A 285 10.42 -5.23 -16.88
C ILE A 285 10.33 -6.66 -17.39
N MET A 286 11.43 -7.17 -17.95
CA MET A 286 11.54 -8.57 -18.36
C MET A 286 11.60 -9.47 -17.13
N THR A 287 10.67 -10.39 -17.04
CA THR A 287 10.55 -11.34 -15.92
C THR A 287 10.19 -12.74 -16.41
N THR A 288 10.25 -13.72 -15.52
CA THR A 288 9.82 -15.09 -15.81
C THR A 288 8.30 -15.17 -16.02
N ALA A 289 7.87 -16.03 -16.92
CA ALA A 289 6.46 -16.28 -17.19
C ALA A 289 5.97 -17.56 -16.50
N VAL A 290 4.69 -17.59 -16.14
CA VAL A 290 4.01 -18.81 -15.71
C VAL A 290 4.01 -19.81 -16.88
N GLY A 291 4.31 -21.08 -16.58
CA GLY A 291 4.46 -22.10 -17.62
C GLY A 291 5.82 -22.11 -18.33
N GLY A 292 6.73 -21.19 -17.99
CA GLY A 292 8.10 -21.10 -18.54
C GLY A 292 8.28 -19.93 -19.50
N GLY A 293 9.54 -19.66 -19.85
CA GLY A 293 9.91 -18.53 -20.70
C GLY A 293 9.94 -17.18 -19.96
N TYR A 294 9.82 -16.10 -20.71
CA TYR A 294 9.93 -14.72 -20.22
C TYR A 294 8.83 -13.86 -20.81
N ARG A 295 8.44 -12.82 -20.08
CA ARG A 295 7.50 -11.79 -20.52
C ARG A 295 7.84 -10.44 -19.89
N THR A 296 7.38 -9.37 -20.49
CA THR A 296 7.44 -8.03 -19.90
C THR A 296 6.24 -7.78 -19.00
N GLN A 297 6.49 -7.09 -17.89
CA GLN A 297 5.46 -6.72 -16.91
C GLN A 297 5.75 -5.32 -16.37
N SER A 298 4.70 -4.64 -15.90
CA SER A 298 4.79 -3.34 -15.23
C SER A 298 4.11 -3.39 -13.87
N GLY A 299 4.63 -2.66 -12.90
CA GLY A 299 4.14 -2.57 -11.53
C GLY A 299 5.25 -2.32 -10.52
N THR A 300 4.91 -1.81 -9.36
CA THR A 300 5.83 -1.70 -8.22
C THR A 300 6.29 -3.09 -7.75
N SER A 301 5.50 -4.13 -7.99
CA SER A 301 5.89 -5.53 -7.77
C SER A 301 7.14 -5.95 -8.56
N PHE A 302 7.45 -5.28 -9.66
CA PHE A 302 8.65 -5.52 -10.48
C PHE A 302 9.78 -4.54 -10.19
N ALA A 303 9.48 -3.39 -9.58
CA ALA A 303 10.47 -2.44 -9.08
C ALA A 303 11.11 -2.95 -7.77
N THR A 304 10.30 -3.48 -6.85
CA THR A 304 10.75 -3.95 -5.53
C THR A 304 11.88 -4.97 -5.60
N PRO A 305 11.88 -5.99 -6.49
CA PRO A 305 12.97 -6.95 -6.59
C PRO A 305 14.33 -6.34 -6.97
N PHE A 306 14.37 -5.20 -7.66
CA PHE A 306 15.65 -4.51 -7.91
C PHE A 306 16.25 -3.99 -6.61
N VAL A 307 15.42 -3.42 -5.73
CA VAL A 307 15.85 -2.92 -4.43
C VAL A 307 16.22 -4.08 -3.51
N THR A 308 15.39 -5.12 -3.46
CA THR A 308 15.65 -6.33 -2.63
C THR A 308 16.96 -7.01 -3.04
N GLY A 309 17.19 -7.16 -4.35
CA GLY A 309 18.44 -7.73 -4.87
C GLY A 309 19.65 -6.83 -4.55
N SER A 310 19.51 -5.53 -4.63
CA SER A 310 20.55 -4.56 -4.24
C SER A 310 20.85 -4.61 -2.74
N ALA A 311 19.82 -4.73 -1.91
CA ALA A 311 19.97 -4.93 -0.48
C ALA A 311 20.71 -6.24 -0.17
N ALA A 312 20.40 -7.34 -0.87
CA ALA A 312 21.13 -8.60 -0.73
C ALA A 312 22.62 -8.46 -1.07
N LEU A 313 22.96 -7.69 -2.11
CA LEU A 313 24.36 -7.42 -2.48
C LEU A 313 25.07 -6.51 -1.46
N LEU A 314 24.39 -5.51 -0.89
CA LEU A 314 24.94 -4.72 0.22
C LEU A 314 25.19 -5.59 1.46
N MET A 315 24.29 -6.50 1.77
CA MET A 315 24.47 -7.43 2.89
C MET A 315 25.59 -8.46 2.61
N GLU A 316 25.75 -8.91 1.36
CA GLU A 316 26.93 -9.71 0.98
C GLU A 316 28.21 -8.91 1.21
N PHE A 317 28.28 -7.67 0.73
CA PHE A 317 29.43 -6.79 0.90
C PHE A 317 29.74 -6.53 2.39
N GLY A 318 28.74 -6.12 3.16
CA GLY A 318 28.92 -5.77 4.57
C GLY A 318 29.13 -6.98 5.45
N ILE A 319 28.14 -7.85 5.53
CA ILE A 319 28.09 -8.95 6.51
C ILE A 319 28.96 -10.14 6.07
N VAL A 320 28.74 -10.64 4.85
CA VAL A 320 29.38 -11.90 4.41
C VAL A 320 30.87 -11.70 4.14
N ARG A 321 31.26 -10.56 3.57
CA ARG A 321 32.65 -10.21 3.31
C ARG A 321 33.34 -9.46 4.46
N GLY A 322 32.59 -9.14 5.52
CA GLY A 322 33.12 -8.55 6.75
C GLY A 322 33.46 -7.05 6.69
N ASN A 323 33.05 -6.33 5.62
CA ASN A 323 33.31 -4.87 5.53
C ASN A 323 32.45 -4.07 6.51
N ASP A 324 31.27 -4.57 6.87
CA ASP A 324 30.35 -4.01 7.86
C ASP A 324 29.56 -5.13 8.54
N PRO A 325 30.16 -5.86 9.50
CA PRO A 325 29.57 -7.04 10.14
C PRO A 325 28.29 -6.75 10.92
N TYR A 326 28.09 -5.49 11.30
CA TYR A 326 26.92 -4.99 12.07
C TYR A 326 25.86 -4.33 11.19
N LEU A 327 25.91 -4.57 9.89
CA LEU A 327 24.92 -4.05 8.95
C LEU A 327 23.53 -4.66 9.24
N TYR A 328 22.51 -3.81 9.33
CA TYR A 328 21.11 -4.18 9.59
C TYR A 328 20.16 -3.42 8.67
N GLY A 329 18.87 -3.77 8.70
CA GLY A 329 17.88 -3.28 7.73
C GLY A 329 17.82 -1.76 7.55
N GLU A 330 17.73 -1.00 8.64
CA GLU A 330 17.66 0.47 8.56
C GLU A 330 18.98 1.09 8.05
N LYS A 331 20.11 0.47 8.34
CA LYS A 331 21.40 0.93 7.80
C LYS A 331 21.52 0.63 6.30
N VAL A 332 21.01 -0.53 5.84
CA VAL A 332 20.88 -0.82 4.41
C VAL A 332 19.97 0.21 3.74
N LYS A 333 18.83 0.51 4.34
CA LYS A 333 17.91 1.57 3.88
C LYS A 333 18.62 2.91 3.76
N ALA A 334 19.37 3.32 4.78
CA ALA A 334 20.15 4.56 4.77
C ALA A 334 21.20 4.59 3.65
N TYR A 335 21.89 3.48 3.39
CA TYR A 335 22.85 3.40 2.28
C TYR A 335 22.17 3.51 0.92
N LEU A 336 21.01 2.86 0.74
CA LEU A 336 20.23 2.96 -0.51
C LEU A 336 19.76 4.39 -0.76
N ILE A 337 19.24 5.06 0.27
CA ILE A 337 18.79 6.46 0.22
C ILE A 337 19.97 7.40 -0.10
N ARG A 338 21.09 7.26 0.61
CA ARG A 338 22.29 8.09 0.38
C ARG A 338 22.81 7.95 -1.05
N GLY A 339 22.75 6.74 -1.60
CA GLY A 339 23.23 6.46 -2.95
C GLY A 339 22.23 6.76 -4.05
N ALA A 340 21.01 7.16 -3.71
CA ALA A 340 19.95 7.40 -4.68
C ALA A 340 20.33 8.50 -5.68
N ARG A 341 19.89 8.33 -6.92
CA ARG A 341 20.12 9.28 -8.00
C ARG A 341 18.86 10.11 -8.25
N HIS A 342 19.00 11.40 -8.31
CA HIS A 342 17.91 12.31 -8.68
C HIS A 342 17.57 12.13 -10.18
N LEU A 343 16.30 12.07 -10.49
CA LEU A 343 15.75 12.13 -11.84
C LEU A 343 15.32 13.58 -12.14
N LEU A 344 14.61 13.80 -13.23
CA LEU A 344 14.25 15.14 -13.70
C LEU A 344 13.21 15.89 -12.84
N ILE A 345 12.63 15.24 -11.83
CA ILE A 345 11.60 15.82 -10.96
C ILE A 345 12.25 16.33 -9.68
N GLU A 346 12.20 17.61 -9.44
CA GLU A 346 12.69 18.29 -8.23
C GLU A 346 11.52 18.93 -7.46
N PRO A 347 11.58 19.15 -6.16
CA PRO A 347 12.69 18.87 -5.24
C PRO A 347 12.72 17.42 -4.73
N TYR A 348 13.80 17.05 -4.06
CA TYR A 348 13.94 15.80 -3.31
C TYR A 348 14.11 16.10 -1.81
N PRO A 349 13.61 15.22 -0.91
CA PRO A 349 12.74 14.08 -1.21
C PRO A 349 11.34 14.52 -1.64
N ASN A 350 10.62 13.65 -2.37
CA ASN A 350 9.25 13.94 -2.81
C ASN A 350 8.33 12.71 -2.72
N GLN A 351 7.04 12.95 -2.84
CA GLN A 351 5.99 11.93 -2.72
C GLN A 351 5.95 10.91 -3.86
N LEU A 352 6.63 11.15 -4.97
CA LEU A 352 6.60 10.33 -6.17
C LEU A 352 7.76 9.32 -6.22
N LEU A 353 8.96 9.77 -5.90
CA LEU A 353 10.21 9.02 -6.03
C LEU A 353 10.96 8.87 -4.69
N GLY A 354 10.42 9.44 -3.61
CA GLY A 354 11.09 9.48 -2.32
C GLY A 354 12.42 10.23 -2.39
N TRP A 355 13.49 9.56 -2.00
CA TRP A 355 14.84 10.11 -2.04
C TRP A 355 15.53 9.96 -3.41
N GLY A 356 14.88 9.31 -4.38
CA GLY A 356 15.36 9.20 -5.75
C GLY A 356 15.37 7.77 -6.29
N ALA A 357 16.00 7.59 -7.44
CA ALA A 357 16.12 6.31 -8.12
C ALA A 357 17.28 5.48 -7.57
N LEU A 358 17.07 4.19 -7.44
CA LEU A 358 18.05 3.21 -6.99
C LEU A 358 19.36 3.31 -7.79
N CYS A 359 20.49 3.44 -7.09
CA CYS A 359 21.82 3.34 -7.64
C CYS A 359 22.77 2.58 -6.69
N LEU A 360 22.84 1.26 -6.83
CA LEU A 360 23.65 0.42 -5.96
C LEU A 360 25.13 0.84 -5.92
N LYS A 361 25.69 1.28 -7.05
CA LYS A 361 27.08 1.71 -7.12
C LYS A 361 27.38 2.83 -6.12
N ASN A 362 26.49 3.81 -6.01
CA ASN A 362 26.64 4.94 -5.11
C ASN A 362 26.27 4.58 -3.65
N SER A 363 25.53 3.48 -3.46
CA SER A 363 25.08 3.02 -2.12
C SER A 363 26.15 2.27 -1.35
N ILE A 364 27.20 1.79 -2.03
CA ILE A 364 28.34 1.13 -1.37
C ILE A 364 29.15 2.20 -0.62
N PRO A 365 29.41 1.99 0.70
CA PRO A 365 30.15 2.94 1.52
C PRO A 365 31.60 3.15 1.07
#